data_eaacec683e6fe87dd93f238586bf8091
#
_entry.id   eaacec683e6fe87dd93f238586bf8091
#
_cell.length_a   1.000
_cell.length_b   1.000
_cell.length_c   1.000
_cell.angle_alpha   90.00
_cell.angle_beta   90.00
_cell.angle_gamma   90.00
#
_symmetry.space_group_name_H-M   'P 1'
#
loop_
_entity.id
_entity.type
_entity.pdbx_description
1 polymer ?
#
loop_
_entity_poly.entity_id
_entity_poly.type
_entity_poly.pdbx_seq_one_letter_code
_entity_poly.pdbx_strand_id
1 'polypeptide(L)'
;VDRELRGILGPKPVTADELAKAQANLTLTLPGNWETMDAVQGSLEQMVTFGLDDHYFETYAQRIRALTIPDAAGAAQATIRPDHLVWVVVGDRSKIEAGIRELNFGEIRFLDADGKPLASR
;
A
#
# COMPACT_ATOMS: atom_id res chain seq x y z
N VAL A 1 -2.44 -4.05 12.14
CA VAL A 1 -2.66 -3.92 10.69
C VAL A 1 -4.12 -4.19 10.35
N ASP A 2 -4.67 -5.42 10.55
CA ASP A 2 -6.05 -5.77 10.16
C ASP A 2 -7.09 -4.77 10.69
N ARG A 3 -7.05 -4.45 11.98
CA ARG A 3 -7.95 -3.48 12.60
C ARG A 3 -7.89 -2.08 11.95
N GLU A 4 -6.72 -1.63 11.49
CA GLU A 4 -6.58 -0.32 10.83
C GLU A 4 -7.11 -0.37 9.39
N LEU A 5 -6.87 -1.47 8.65
CA LEU A 5 -7.42 -1.66 7.31
C LEU A 5 -8.95 -1.71 7.32
N ARG A 6 -9.54 -2.39 8.32
CA ARG A 6 -11.00 -2.39 8.51
C ARG A 6 -11.51 -1.04 9.01
N GLY A 7 -10.68 -0.34 9.79
CA GLY A 7 -10.99 0.98 10.31
C GLY A 7 -11.24 2.00 9.21
N ILE A 8 -10.33 2.10 8.25
CA ILE A 8 -10.41 3.06 7.15
C ILE A 8 -11.60 2.81 6.22
N LEU A 9 -12.05 1.55 6.12
CA LEU A 9 -13.22 1.17 5.33
C LEU A 9 -14.57 1.48 6.01
N GLY A 10 -14.57 1.83 7.31
CA GLY A 10 -15.79 2.01 8.06
C GLY A 10 -15.67 3.02 9.20
N PRO A 11 -15.37 2.60 10.46
CA PRO A 11 -15.51 3.46 11.63
C PRO A 11 -14.47 4.57 11.77
N LYS A 12 -13.37 4.52 11.00
CA LYS A 12 -12.28 5.50 11.02
C LYS A 12 -11.88 5.92 9.60
N PRO A 13 -12.77 6.59 8.86
CA PRO A 13 -12.45 7.06 7.51
C PRO A 13 -11.37 8.14 7.57
N VAL A 14 -10.75 8.40 6.43
CA VAL A 14 -9.78 9.50 6.26
C VAL A 14 -10.41 10.82 6.67
N THR A 15 -9.70 11.57 7.51
CA THR A 15 -10.09 12.91 7.94
C THR A 15 -9.62 13.97 6.95
N ALA A 16 -10.20 15.19 7.04
CA ALA A 16 -9.79 16.32 6.20
C ALA A 16 -8.32 16.69 6.41
N ASP A 17 -7.85 16.65 7.65
CA ASP A 17 -6.44 16.97 7.99
C ASP A 17 -5.48 15.91 7.42
N GLU A 18 -5.84 14.64 7.48
CA GLU A 18 -5.02 13.56 6.92
C GLU A 18 -4.95 13.65 5.40
N LEU A 19 -6.08 13.92 4.74
CA LEU A 19 -6.11 14.13 3.29
C LEU A 19 -5.26 15.34 2.90
N ALA A 20 -5.41 16.48 3.58
CA ALA A 20 -4.62 17.67 3.32
C ALA A 20 -3.11 17.44 3.49
N LYS A 21 -2.70 16.73 4.55
CA LYS A 21 -1.30 16.35 4.78
C LYS A 21 -0.78 15.43 3.67
N ALA A 22 -1.55 14.44 3.25
CA ALA A 22 -1.17 13.54 2.16
C ALA A 22 -1.02 14.30 0.83
N GLN A 23 -1.98 15.17 0.49
CA GLN A 23 -1.93 16.03 -0.69
C GLN A 23 -0.70 16.95 -0.68
N ALA A 24 -0.42 17.61 0.46
CA ALA A 24 0.76 18.46 0.61
C ALA A 24 2.05 17.65 0.43
N ASN A 25 2.17 16.49 1.08
CA ASN A 25 3.35 15.63 0.96
C ASN A 25 3.59 15.22 -0.50
N LEU A 26 2.58 14.69 -1.17
CA LEU A 26 2.68 14.22 -2.55
C LEU A 26 2.98 15.33 -3.56
N THR A 27 2.55 16.57 -3.30
CA THR A 27 2.72 17.68 -4.26
C THR A 27 3.91 18.56 -3.99
N LEU A 28 4.32 18.75 -2.73
CA LEU A 28 5.45 19.62 -2.37
C LEU A 28 6.80 18.91 -2.59
N THR A 29 6.84 17.58 -2.61
CA THR A 29 8.06 16.81 -2.90
C THR A 29 8.35 16.67 -4.39
N LEU A 30 7.39 16.96 -5.27
CA LEU A 30 7.53 16.79 -6.72
C LEU A 30 8.75 17.48 -7.33
N PRO A 31 9.08 18.76 -7.00
CA PRO A 31 10.26 19.41 -7.59
C PRO A 31 11.55 18.61 -7.37
N GLY A 32 11.76 18.10 -6.14
CA GLY A 32 12.93 17.27 -5.80
C GLY A 32 13.01 15.94 -6.54
N ASN A 33 11.87 15.42 -7.02
CA ASN A 33 11.82 14.15 -7.73
C ASN A 33 12.41 14.23 -9.17
N TRP A 34 12.78 15.42 -9.65
CA TRP A 34 13.33 15.61 -11.00
C TRP A 34 14.66 16.38 -11.02
N GLU A 35 15.33 16.49 -9.88
CA GLU A 35 16.62 17.19 -9.77
C GLU A 35 17.80 16.38 -10.32
N THR A 36 17.65 15.07 -10.49
CA THR A 36 18.69 14.18 -10.98
C THR A 36 18.26 13.41 -12.23
N MET A 37 19.22 13.00 -13.05
CA MET A 37 18.96 12.18 -14.23
C MET A 37 18.29 10.84 -13.86
N ASP A 38 18.73 10.22 -12.78
CA ASP A 38 18.17 8.95 -12.29
C ASP A 38 16.70 9.11 -11.88
N ALA A 39 16.34 10.23 -11.25
CA ALA A 39 14.96 10.52 -10.88
C ALA A 39 14.07 10.76 -12.11
N VAL A 40 14.59 11.45 -13.13
CA VAL A 40 13.90 11.63 -14.42
C VAL A 40 13.71 10.28 -15.11
N GLN A 41 14.77 9.46 -15.18
CA GLN A 41 14.70 8.10 -15.76
C GLN A 41 13.64 7.26 -15.03
N GLY A 42 13.63 7.24 -13.69
CA GLY A 42 12.63 6.52 -12.90
C GLY A 42 11.20 6.96 -13.19
N SER A 43 10.98 8.27 -13.42
CA SER A 43 9.67 8.79 -13.81
C SER A 43 9.24 8.30 -15.20
N LEU A 44 10.16 8.28 -16.17
CA LEU A 44 9.89 7.76 -17.52
C LEU A 44 9.64 6.24 -17.49
N GLU A 45 10.43 5.48 -16.73
CA GLU A 45 10.21 4.05 -16.54
C GLU A 45 8.83 3.75 -15.93
N GLN A 46 8.39 4.58 -14.98
CA GLN A 46 7.05 4.48 -14.39
C GLN A 46 5.97 4.71 -15.44
N MET A 47 6.11 5.73 -16.28
CA MET A 47 5.16 6.01 -17.36
C MET A 47 5.04 4.84 -18.32
N VAL A 48 6.17 4.28 -18.75
CA VAL A 48 6.19 3.13 -19.67
C VAL A 48 5.60 1.88 -19.00
N THR A 49 6.02 1.58 -17.76
CA THR A 49 5.61 0.36 -17.04
C THR A 49 4.10 0.31 -16.80
N PHE A 50 3.50 1.45 -16.46
CA PHE A 50 2.10 1.55 -16.11
C PHE A 50 1.22 2.10 -17.25
N GLY A 51 1.79 2.37 -18.44
CA GLY A 51 1.07 2.91 -19.58
C GLY A 51 0.42 4.27 -19.28
N LEU A 52 1.14 5.12 -18.54
CA LEU A 52 0.63 6.44 -18.16
C LEU A 52 0.69 7.39 -19.36
N ASP A 53 -0.23 8.36 -19.39
CA ASP A 53 -0.26 9.43 -20.38
C ASP A 53 0.98 10.31 -20.33
N ASP A 54 1.43 10.82 -21.48
CA ASP A 54 2.64 11.67 -21.58
C ASP A 54 2.55 12.95 -20.74
N HIS A 55 1.33 13.43 -20.45
CA HIS A 55 1.06 14.59 -19.60
C HIS A 55 0.78 14.22 -18.13
N TYR A 56 1.00 12.95 -17.75
CA TYR A 56 0.67 12.46 -16.41
C TYR A 56 1.26 13.34 -15.30
N PHE A 57 2.55 13.62 -15.38
CA PHE A 57 3.24 14.40 -14.35
C PHE A 57 2.93 15.90 -14.43
N GLU A 58 2.58 16.45 -15.60
CA GLU A 58 2.15 17.83 -15.74
C GLU A 58 0.85 18.10 -14.97
N THR A 59 -0.06 17.14 -14.98
CA THR A 59 -1.39 17.26 -14.33
C THR A 59 -1.44 16.66 -12.93
N TYR A 60 -0.41 15.89 -12.54
CA TYR A 60 -0.39 15.12 -11.29
C TYR A 60 -0.70 15.97 -10.06
N ALA A 61 0.01 17.09 -9.85
CA ALA A 61 -0.19 17.94 -8.68
C ALA A 61 -1.61 18.52 -8.63
N GLN A 62 -2.17 18.91 -9.76
CA GLN A 62 -3.53 19.42 -9.84
C GLN A 62 -4.55 18.33 -9.49
N ARG A 63 -4.38 17.12 -10.05
CA ARG A 63 -5.24 15.97 -9.79
C ARG A 63 -5.21 15.57 -8.32
N ILE A 64 -4.01 15.51 -7.70
CA ILE A 64 -3.88 15.17 -6.27
C ILE A 64 -4.59 16.21 -5.39
N ARG A 65 -4.43 17.51 -5.67
CA ARG A 65 -5.08 18.58 -4.89
C ARG A 65 -6.60 18.60 -5.06
N ALA A 66 -7.11 18.09 -6.16
CA ALA A 66 -8.55 18.02 -6.44
C ALA A 66 -9.25 16.83 -5.74
N LEU A 67 -8.50 15.85 -5.20
CA LEU A 67 -9.07 14.69 -4.52
C LEU A 67 -9.84 15.12 -3.27
N THR A 68 -11.01 14.53 -3.11
CA THR A 68 -11.90 14.74 -1.97
C THR A 68 -11.92 13.54 -1.01
N ILE A 69 -12.49 13.70 0.17
CA ILE A 69 -12.68 12.58 1.11
C ILE A 69 -13.51 11.44 0.47
N PRO A 70 -14.63 11.70 -0.22
CA PRO A 70 -15.34 10.66 -0.96
C PRO A 70 -14.49 9.91 -1.98
N ASP A 71 -13.59 10.60 -2.72
CA ASP A 71 -12.69 9.95 -3.67
C ASP A 71 -11.72 8.99 -2.97
N ALA A 72 -11.12 9.44 -1.85
CA ALA A 72 -10.24 8.61 -1.04
C ALA A 72 -10.97 7.40 -0.46
N ALA A 73 -12.19 7.59 0.04
CA ALA A 73 -13.02 6.50 0.56
C ALA A 73 -13.40 5.50 -0.54
N GLY A 74 -13.79 5.97 -1.72
CA GLY A 74 -14.10 5.12 -2.87
C GLY A 74 -12.89 4.30 -3.32
N ALA A 75 -11.71 4.92 -3.39
CA ALA A 75 -10.46 4.22 -3.72
C ALA A 75 -10.10 3.17 -2.66
N ALA A 76 -10.25 3.49 -1.37
CA ALA A 76 -10.02 2.55 -0.28
C ALA A 76 -10.93 1.32 -0.38
N GLN A 77 -12.23 1.52 -0.62
CA GLN A 77 -13.21 0.44 -0.80
C GLN A 77 -12.91 -0.43 -2.03
N ALA A 78 -12.39 0.15 -3.10
CA ALA A 78 -12.06 -0.58 -4.31
C ALA A 78 -10.78 -1.42 -4.19
N THR A 79 -9.81 -0.98 -3.38
CA THR A 79 -8.47 -1.56 -3.34
C THR A 79 -8.17 -2.36 -2.08
N ILE A 80 -8.66 -1.93 -0.92
CA ILE A 80 -8.38 -2.58 0.37
C ILE A 80 -9.34 -3.74 0.58
N ARG A 81 -8.80 -4.94 0.68
CA ARG A 81 -9.56 -6.19 0.86
C ARG A 81 -9.06 -6.93 2.10
N PRO A 82 -9.50 -6.58 3.30
CA PRO A 82 -8.99 -7.17 4.55
C PRO A 82 -9.20 -8.68 4.65
N ASP A 83 -10.23 -9.21 3.98
CA ASP A 83 -10.54 -10.65 3.98
C ASP A 83 -9.69 -11.47 2.98
N HIS A 84 -8.86 -10.79 2.17
CA HIS A 84 -7.99 -11.41 1.16
C HIS A 84 -6.50 -11.14 1.42
N LEU A 85 -6.12 -10.92 2.68
CA LEU A 85 -4.73 -10.66 3.04
C LEU A 85 -3.93 -11.96 3.10
N VAL A 86 -2.70 -11.89 2.61
CA VAL A 86 -1.67 -12.92 2.82
C VAL A 86 -0.67 -12.39 3.82
N TRP A 87 -0.49 -13.10 4.93
CA TRP A 87 0.45 -12.75 5.98
C TRP A 87 1.72 -13.56 5.82
N VAL A 88 2.84 -12.91 5.55
CA VAL A 88 4.15 -13.57 5.53
C VAL A 88 4.89 -13.22 6.81
N VAL A 89 5.22 -14.23 7.60
CA VAL A 89 5.90 -14.07 8.87
C VAL A 89 7.21 -14.86 8.86
N VAL A 90 8.31 -14.19 9.13
CA VAL A 90 9.64 -14.78 9.19
C VAL A 90 10.14 -14.74 10.64
N GLY A 91 10.57 -15.88 11.17
CA GLY A 91 11.08 -15.97 12.53
C GLY A 91 11.32 -17.40 13.00
N ASP A 92 11.75 -17.52 14.25
CA ASP A 92 11.92 -18.81 14.90
C ASP A 92 10.56 -19.45 15.17
N ARG A 93 10.25 -20.48 14.39
CA ARG A 93 8.97 -21.19 14.43
C ARG A 93 8.59 -21.61 15.85
N SER A 94 9.54 -22.14 16.61
CA SER A 94 9.30 -22.65 17.97
C SER A 94 8.78 -21.58 18.94
N LYS A 95 9.08 -20.33 18.66
CA LYS A 95 8.70 -19.17 19.50
C LYS A 95 7.44 -18.46 19.05
N ILE A 96 7.16 -18.45 17.73
CA ILE A 96 6.11 -17.60 17.17
C ILE A 96 4.85 -18.37 16.74
N GLU A 97 4.97 -19.68 16.44
CA GLU A 97 3.87 -20.44 15.86
C GLU A 97 2.61 -20.43 16.74
N ALA A 98 2.76 -20.62 18.05
CA ALA A 98 1.61 -20.63 18.97
C ALA A 98 0.82 -19.32 18.91
N GLY A 99 1.51 -18.18 19.04
CA GLY A 99 0.87 -16.88 18.98
C GLY A 99 0.23 -16.55 17.62
N ILE A 100 0.82 -17.05 16.52
CA ILE A 100 0.23 -16.88 15.19
C ILE A 100 -1.06 -17.68 15.05
N ARG A 101 -1.10 -18.90 15.58
CA ARG A 101 -2.30 -19.76 15.58
C ARG A 101 -3.44 -19.14 16.38
N GLU A 102 -3.15 -18.48 17.50
CA GLU A 102 -4.15 -17.79 18.32
C GLU A 102 -4.86 -16.65 17.57
N LEU A 103 -4.20 -16.02 16.58
CA LEU A 103 -4.80 -14.96 15.77
C LEU A 103 -5.94 -15.44 14.87
N ASN A 104 -5.95 -16.74 14.52
CA ASN A 104 -6.96 -17.38 13.69
C ASN A 104 -7.26 -16.63 12.37
N PHE A 105 -6.20 -16.14 11.70
CA PHE A 105 -6.31 -15.38 10.45
C PHE A 105 -6.40 -16.27 9.19
N GLY A 106 -6.40 -17.58 9.35
CA GLY A 106 -6.54 -18.52 8.26
C GLY A 106 -5.57 -19.69 8.32
N GLU A 107 -5.41 -20.41 7.20
CA GLU A 107 -4.51 -21.55 7.09
C GLU A 107 -3.05 -21.12 7.17
N ILE A 108 -2.26 -21.80 8.00
CA ILE A 108 -0.82 -21.58 8.11
C ILE A 108 -0.08 -22.56 7.21
N ARG A 109 0.74 -22.03 6.31
CA ARG A 109 1.63 -22.79 5.44
C ARG A 109 3.07 -22.51 5.83
N PHE A 110 3.87 -23.55 5.98
CA PHE A 110 5.29 -23.41 6.27
C PHE A 110 6.10 -23.52 4.99
N LEU A 111 7.01 -22.59 4.81
CA LEU A 111 7.91 -22.52 3.68
C LEU A 111 9.36 -22.53 4.17
N ASP A 112 10.28 -23.06 3.36
CA ASP A 112 11.71 -22.89 3.57
C ASP A 112 12.19 -21.51 3.10
N ALA A 113 13.50 -21.27 3.18
CA ALA A 113 14.11 -20.00 2.75
C ALA A 113 13.98 -19.75 1.23
N ASP A 114 13.78 -20.78 0.45
CA ASP A 114 13.58 -20.72 -1.01
C ASP A 114 12.08 -20.58 -1.38
N GLY A 115 11.18 -20.51 -0.38
CA GLY A 115 9.73 -20.42 -0.60
C GLY A 115 9.06 -21.75 -0.94
N LYS A 116 9.74 -22.90 -0.76
CA LYS A 116 9.16 -24.22 -1.02
C LYS A 116 8.37 -24.72 0.19
N PRO A 117 7.20 -25.37 -0.02
CA PRO A 117 6.41 -25.90 1.07
C PRO A 117 7.19 -26.94 1.88
N LEU A 118 7.17 -26.77 3.21
CA LEU A 118 7.64 -27.80 4.14
C LEU A 118 6.51 -28.76 4.43
N ALA A 119 6.83 -30.06 4.52
CA ALA A 119 5.85 -31.06 4.94
C ALA A 119 5.30 -30.71 6.34
N SER A 120 3.99 -30.70 6.46
CA SER A 120 3.34 -30.60 7.77
C SER A 120 3.69 -31.82 8.61
N ARG A 121 4.36 -31.61 9.72
CA ARG A 121 4.55 -32.63 10.76
C ARG A 121 3.40 -32.59 11.73
#